data_52eb2f9cabcbe2ad877bc99dd24b216e
#
_entry.id   52eb2f9cabcbe2ad877bc99dd24b216e
#
_cell.length_a   1.000
_cell.length_b   1.000
_cell.length_c   1.000
_cell.angle_alpha   90.00
_cell.angle_beta   90.00
_cell.angle_gamma   90.00
#
_symmetry.space_group_name_H-M   'P 1'
#
loop_
_entity.id
_entity.type
_entity.pdbx_description
1 polymer ?
#
loop_
_entity_poly.entity_id
_entity_poly.type
_entity_poly.pdbx_seq_one_letter_code
_entity_poly.pdbx_strand_id
1 'polypeptide(L)'
;MKYTKADTAIIKNATIGNGSTIWHYANLYDCKIGENCTVGSYVEIQNNVEIGDNVTVSSHSFICSLVKIEDDVFVGHGVMTINDLHPPSFRRTGSKRDWGSTCIKKGAVIGSNATIFPVTIGENTKIGAGAVVTTDIPPNCVAVGNPAKIIKNKGKP
;
A
#
# COMPACT_ATOMS: atom_id res chain seq x y z
N MET A 1 10.84 -2.30 -22.31
CA MET A 1 9.90 -1.20 -22.63
C MET A 1 9.88 -0.24 -21.46
N LYS A 2 9.89 1.04 -21.74
CA LYS A 2 9.78 2.07 -20.70
C LYS A 2 8.37 2.02 -20.09
N TYR A 3 8.19 2.50 -18.85
CA TYR A 3 6.86 2.68 -18.26
C TYR A 3 6.03 3.72 -19.04
N THR A 4 4.71 3.69 -18.92
CA THR A 4 3.79 4.68 -19.45
C THR A 4 3.20 5.54 -18.34
N LYS A 5 2.93 6.82 -18.64
CA LYS A 5 2.29 7.73 -17.70
C LYS A 5 1.30 8.64 -18.41
N ALA A 6 0.21 8.98 -17.73
CA ALA A 6 -0.68 10.04 -18.15
C ALA A 6 -0.01 11.41 -18.05
N ASP A 7 -0.38 12.35 -18.91
CA ASP A 7 0.21 13.71 -18.96
C ASP A 7 -0.02 14.49 -17.65
N THR A 8 -1.09 14.20 -16.95
CA THR A 8 -1.46 14.83 -15.68
C THR A 8 -0.86 14.16 -14.44
N ALA A 9 -0.08 13.07 -14.61
CA ALA A 9 0.62 12.44 -13.49
C ALA A 9 1.83 13.27 -13.04
N ILE A 10 1.96 13.46 -11.73
CA ILE A 10 3.08 14.16 -11.11
C ILE A 10 4.07 13.12 -10.59
N ILE A 11 5.28 13.14 -11.11
CA ILE A 11 6.34 12.18 -10.74
C ILE A 11 7.60 12.97 -10.42
N LYS A 12 8.07 12.85 -9.18
CA LYS A 12 9.28 13.52 -8.70
C LYS A 12 10.22 12.52 -8.04
N ASN A 13 11.42 12.36 -8.58
CA ASN A 13 12.48 11.48 -8.03
C ASN A 13 12.02 10.03 -7.79
N ALA A 14 11.04 9.53 -8.56
CA ALA A 14 10.58 8.15 -8.44
C ALA A 14 11.28 7.26 -9.48
N THR A 15 11.67 6.06 -9.06
CA THR A 15 12.14 5.00 -9.95
C THR A 15 10.95 4.10 -10.29
N ILE A 16 10.70 3.88 -11.59
CA ILE A 16 9.56 3.10 -12.06
C ILE A 16 10.05 2.06 -13.07
N GLY A 17 9.72 0.79 -12.80
CA GLY A 17 10.10 -0.35 -13.62
C GLY A 17 9.37 -0.40 -14.96
N ASN A 18 9.92 -1.22 -15.85
CA ASN A 18 9.41 -1.39 -17.21
C ASN A 18 7.99 -1.99 -17.21
N GLY A 19 7.18 -1.64 -18.20
CA GLY A 19 5.82 -2.17 -18.34
C GLY A 19 4.79 -1.58 -17.37
N SER A 20 5.22 -0.75 -16.42
CA SER A 20 4.31 -0.11 -15.46
C SER A 20 3.50 1.03 -16.09
N THR A 21 2.30 1.27 -15.58
CA THR A 21 1.38 2.32 -16.05
C THR A 21 0.96 3.21 -14.89
N ILE A 22 1.14 4.53 -15.05
CA ILE A 22 0.75 5.55 -14.07
C ILE A 22 -0.41 6.38 -14.66
N TRP A 23 -1.56 6.33 -14.01
CA TRP A 23 -2.77 6.99 -14.48
C TRP A 23 -2.87 8.46 -14.09
N HIS A 24 -3.93 9.10 -14.53
CA HIS A 24 -4.17 10.54 -14.38
C HIS A 24 -4.17 10.99 -12.93
N TYR A 25 -3.53 12.14 -12.66
CA TYR A 25 -3.50 12.82 -11.36
C TYR A 25 -2.87 11.98 -10.23
N ALA A 26 -2.13 10.92 -10.56
CA ALA A 26 -1.30 10.24 -9.57
C ALA A 26 -0.14 11.15 -9.16
N ASN A 27 0.21 11.15 -7.86
CA ASN A 27 1.29 11.95 -7.28
C ASN A 27 2.31 11.03 -6.60
N LEU A 28 3.46 10.84 -7.23
CA LEU A 28 4.52 9.93 -6.80
C LEU A 28 5.80 10.71 -6.53
N TYR A 29 6.38 10.55 -5.35
CA TYR A 29 7.63 11.23 -5.04
C TYR A 29 8.57 10.42 -4.15
N ASP A 30 9.87 10.45 -4.50
CA ASP A 30 10.97 9.83 -3.75
C ASP A 30 10.70 8.35 -3.40
N CYS A 31 10.08 7.58 -4.32
CA CYS A 31 9.65 6.20 -4.13
C CYS A 31 10.22 5.27 -5.23
N LYS A 32 10.06 3.97 -5.00
CA LYS A 32 10.45 2.92 -5.97
C LYS A 32 9.24 2.07 -6.31
N ILE A 33 9.02 1.83 -7.59
CA ILE A 33 7.95 0.99 -8.14
C ILE A 33 8.61 0.01 -9.11
N GLY A 34 8.29 -1.26 -8.93
CA GLY A 34 8.80 -2.36 -9.76
C GLY A 34 8.21 -2.41 -11.17
N GLU A 35 8.37 -3.54 -11.82
CA GLU A 35 7.93 -3.77 -13.19
C GLU A 35 6.46 -4.20 -13.27
N ASN A 36 5.82 -3.92 -14.41
CA ASN A 36 4.44 -4.34 -14.73
C ASN A 36 3.40 -3.90 -13.69
N CYS A 37 3.64 -2.79 -12.99
CA CYS A 37 2.72 -2.25 -12.01
C CYS A 37 1.66 -1.35 -12.64
N THR A 38 0.51 -1.24 -11.98
CA THR A 38 -0.54 -0.28 -12.32
C THR A 38 -0.81 0.63 -11.14
N VAL A 39 -0.62 1.94 -11.32
CA VAL A 39 -0.96 2.97 -10.33
C VAL A 39 -2.15 3.77 -10.86
N GLY A 40 -3.30 3.63 -10.20
CA GLY A 40 -4.56 4.23 -10.59
C GLY A 40 -4.59 5.76 -10.43
N SER A 41 -5.66 6.36 -10.96
CA SER A 41 -5.85 7.82 -10.89
C SER A 41 -6.01 8.30 -9.45
N TYR A 42 -5.48 9.48 -9.16
CA TYR A 42 -5.53 10.12 -7.84
C TYR A 42 -4.87 9.30 -6.72
N VAL A 43 -3.98 8.38 -7.05
CA VAL A 43 -3.15 7.70 -6.06
C VAL A 43 -2.03 8.63 -5.61
N GLU A 44 -1.78 8.71 -4.31
CA GLU A 44 -0.57 9.32 -3.78
C GLU A 44 0.37 8.25 -3.21
N ILE A 45 1.63 8.27 -3.63
CA ILE A 45 2.70 7.41 -3.10
C ILE A 45 3.83 8.29 -2.61
N GLN A 46 4.07 8.24 -1.30
CA GLN A 46 5.01 9.11 -0.62
C GLN A 46 6.46 8.60 -0.67
N ASN A 47 7.34 9.42 -0.13
CA ASN A 47 8.76 9.11 -0.01
C ASN A 47 9.04 7.84 0.82
N ASN A 48 10.12 7.13 0.48
CA ASN A 48 10.52 5.88 1.15
C ASN A 48 9.48 4.75 1.06
N VAL A 49 8.64 4.78 0.04
CA VAL A 49 7.78 3.65 -0.32
C VAL A 49 8.53 2.77 -1.32
N GLU A 50 8.45 1.46 -1.11
CA GLU A 50 8.97 0.45 -2.04
C GLU A 50 7.83 -0.47 -2.48
N ILE A 51 7.63 -0.58 -3.79
CA ILE A 51 6.62 -1.45 -4.41
C ILE A 51 7.33 -2.42 -5.34
N GLY A 52 7.06 -3.71 -5.15
CA GLY A 52 7.60 -4.81 -5.97
C GLY A 52 6.97 -4.88 -7.36
N ASP A 53 7.09 -6.02 -8.00
CA ASP A 53 6.62 -6.25 -9.36
C ASP A 53 5.16 -6.71 -9.42
N ASN A 54 4.48 -6.48 -10.55
CA ASN A 54 3.11 -6.91 -10.81
C ASN A 54 2.08 -6.39 -9.78
N VAL A 55 2.33 -5.26 -9.15
CA VAL A 55 1.45 -4.67 -8.15
C VAL A 55 0.42 -3.75 -8.80
N THR A 56 -0.83 -3.84 -8.34
CA THR A 56 -1.87 -2.89 -8.67
C THR A 56 -2.21 -2.05 -7.45
N VAL A 57 -2.08 -0.72 -7.56
CA VAL A 57 -2.61 0.24 -6.59
C VAL A 57 -3.76 0.97 -7.25
N SER A 58 -5.00 0.65 -6.84
CA SER A 58 -6.21 1.19 -7.46
C SER A 58 -6.44 2.65 -7.06
N SER A 59 -7.27 3.34 -7.85
CA SER A 59 -7.51 4.78 -7.74
C SER A 59 -7.90 5.24 -6.35
N HIS A 60 -7.53 6.50 -6.03
CA HIS A 60 -7.82 7.17 -4.76
C HIS A 60 -7.15 6.55 -3.52
N SER A 61 -6.19 5.67 -3.69
CA SER A 61 -5.43 5.10 -2.57
C SER A 61 -4.29 6.03 -2.14
N PHE A 62 -4.00 6.03 -0.84
CA PHE A 62 -2.92 6.79 -0.23
C PHE A 62 -1.91 5.83 0.41
N ILE A 63 -0.70 5.82 -0.12
CA ILE A 63 0.40 4.99 0.38
C ILE A 63 1.41 5.93 1.06
N CYS A 64 1.35 5.97 2.38
CA CYS A 64 2.21 6.85 3.18
C CYS A 64 3.66 6.35 3.23
N SER A 65 4.55 7.20 3.71
CA SER A 65 5.98 6.85 3.89
C SER A 65 6.17 5.59 4.74
N LEU A 66 7.24 4.85 4.49
CA LEU A 66 7.64 3.63 5.20
C LEU A 66 6.75 2.41 4.91
N VAL A 67 6.00 2.43 3.82
CA VAL A 67 5.26 1.26 3.35
C VAL A 67 6.12 0.48 2.36
N LYS A 68 6.18 -0.83 2.57
CA LYS A 68 6.73 -1.80 1.62
C LYS A 68 5.61 -2.72 1.13
N ILE A 69 5.46 -2.81 -0.18
CA ILE A 69 4.53 -3.72 -0.87
C ILE A 69 5.36 -4.68 -1.69
N GLU A 70 5.23 -5.97 -1.41
CA GLU A 70 5.93 -7.02 -2.16
C GLU A 70 5.21 -7.34 -3.49
N ASP A 71 5.74 -8.30 -4.26
CA ASP A 71 5.22 -8.62 -5.60
C ASP A 71 3.78 -9.18 -5.58
N ASP A 72 3.10 -9.09 -6.71
CA ASP A 72 1.80 -9.70 -6.97
C ASP A 72 0.68 -9.23 -6.01
N VAL A 73 0.84 -8.06 -5.37
CA VAL A 73 -0.14 -7.49 -4.43
C VAL A 73 -1.19 -6.69 -5.19
N PHE A 74 -2.44 -6.84 -4.76
CA PHE A 74 -3.55 -6.00 -5.20
C PHE A 74 -4.00 -5.09 -4.06
N VAL A 75 -3.96 -3.77 -4.30
CA VAL A 75 -4.50 -2.74 -3.42
C VAL A 75 -5.75 -2.15 -4.05
N GLY A 76 -6.90 -2.34 -3.41
CA GLY A 76 -8.21 -1.88 -3.87
C GLY A 76 -8.34 -0.35 -3.85
N HIS A 77 -9.46 0.14 -4.37
CA HIS A 77 -9.73 1.57 -4.43
C HIS A 77 -9.86 2.21 -3.05
N GLY A 78 -9.33 3.43 -2.88
CA GLY A 78 -9.52 4.20 -1.66
C GLY A 78 -8.86 3.58 -0.42
N VAL A 79 -7.87 2.72 -0.57
CA VAL A 79 -7.11 2.18 0.57
C VAL A 79 -6.26 3.28 1.17
N MET A 80 -6.29 3.41 2.50
CA MET A 80 -5.52 4.39 3.25
C MET A 80 -4.51 3.69 4.15
N THR A 81 -3.24 4.00 4.01
CA THR A 81 -2.20 3.56 4.95
C THR A 81 -1.88 4.67 5.95
N ILE A 82 -1.49 4.30 7.15
CA ILE A 82 -1.15 5.21 8.25
C ILE A 82 0.25 4.87 8.75
N ASN A 83 1.06 5.87 9.03
CA ASN A 83 2.38 5.69 9.65
C ASN A 83 2.53 6.41 11.00
N ASP A 84 1.76 7.46 11.24
CA ASP A 84 1.77 8.22 12.50
C ASP A 84 0.62 7.78 13.41
N LEU A 85 0.94 7.02 14.46
CA LEU A 85 -0.06 6.54 15.43
C LEU A 85 -0.53 7.63 16.41
N HIS A 86 0.21 8.72 16.50
CA HIS A 86 -0.07 9.83 17.42
C HIS A 86 0.01 11.19 16.68
N PRO A 87 -0.75 11.38 15.60
CA PRO A 87 -0.63 12.58 14.76
C PRO A 87 -0.95 13.86 15.53
N PRO A 88 -0.26 14.95 15.27
CA PRO A 88 0.89 15.10 14.36
C PRO A 88 2.22 14.97 15.11
N SER A 89 2.73 13.75 15.32
CA SER A 89 3.91 13.48 16.15
C SER A 89 5.14 14.28 15.71
N PHE A 90 5.40 14.38 14.43
CA PHE A 90 6.52 15.14 13.90
C PHE A 90 6.47 16.64 14.28
N ARG A 91 5.30 17.27 14.23
CA ARG A 91 5.14 18.68 14.62
C ARG A 91 5.39 18.90 16.12
N ARG A 92 5.10 17.91 16.96
CA ARG A 92 5.29 17.98 18.42
C ARG A 92 6.72 17.69 18.85
N THR A 93 7.38 16.73 18.21
CA THR A 93 8.69 16.21 18.63
C THR A 93 9.84 16.61 17.70
N GLY A 94 9.56 17.10 16.50
CA GLY A 94 10.56 17.32 15.45
C GLY A 94 11.16 16.02 14.90
N SER A 95 10.60 14.86 15.26
CA SER A 95 11.14 13.54 14.91
C SER A 95 10.07 12.63 14.32
N LYS A 96 10.49 11.80 13.37
CA LYS A 96 9.67 10.73 12.78
C LYS A 96 9.89 9.38 13.48
N ARG A 97 10.57 9.34 14.63
CA ARG A 97 10.87 8.10 15.35
C ARG A 97 9.62 7.31 15.79
N ASP A 98 8.50 8.01 15.94
CA ASP A 98 7.22 7.43 16.34
C ASP A 98 6.37 6.98 15.14
N TRP A 99 6.91 7.10 13.92
CA TRP A 99 6.27 6.59 12.73
C TRP A 99 6.56 5.11 12.57
N GLY A 100 5.51 4.35 12.35
CA GLY A 100 5.59 2.91 12.10
C GLY A 100 5.66 2.57 10.62
N SER A 101 6.22 1.41 10.31
CA SER A 101 6.29 0.87 8.96
C SER A 101 5.19 -0.16 8.72
N THR A 102 4.74 -0.25 7.47
CA THR A 102 3.80 -1.28 7.01
C THR A 102 4.50 -2.19 6.00
N CYS A 103 4.29 -3.50 6.13
CA CYS A 103 4.74 -4.46 5.14
C CYS A 103 3.56 -5.29 4.62
N ILE A 104 3.28 -5.18 3.31
CA ILE A 104 2.27 -5.99 2.63
C ILE A 104 2.99 -7.05 1.82
N LYS A 105 2.85 -8.29 2.25
CA LYS A 105 3.58 -9.43 1.71
C LYS A 105 3.00 -9.91 0.38
N LYS A 106 3.83 -10.65 -0.36
CA LYS A 106 3.55 -11.18 -1.69
C LYS A 106 2.15 -11.80 -1.81
N GLY A 107 1.46 -11.47 -2.91
CA GLY A 107 0.16 -12.04 -3.25
C GLY A 107 -0.99 -11.62 -2.34
N ALA A 108 -0.79 -10.68 -1.42
CA ALA A 108 -1.87 -10.17 -0.58
C ALA A 108 -2.88 -9.35 -1.40
N VAL A 109 -4.13 -9.37 -0.95
CA VAL A 109 -5.23 -8.61 -1.55
C VAL A 109 -5.83 -7.69 -0.49
N ILE A 110 -5.79 -6.39 -0.72
CA ILE A 110 -6.36 -5.39 0.17
C ILE A 110 -7.66 -4.88 -0.44
N GLY A 111 -8.77 -5.13 0.23
CA GLY A 111 -10.10 -4.69 -0.21
C GLY A 111 -10.26 -3.16 -0.21
N SER A 112 -11.14 -2.66 -1.07
CA SER A 112 -11.40 -1.22 -1.23
C SER A 112 -11.79 -0.56 0.09
N ASN A 113 -11.35 0.68 0.28
CA ASN A 113 -11.61 1.49 1.49
C ASN A 113 -11.09 0.88 2.80
N ALA A 114 -10.16 -0.08 2.75
CA ALA A 114 -9.50 -0.55 3.95
C ALA A 114 -8.53 0.52 4.49
N THR A 115 -8.42 0.58 5.82
CA THR A 115 -7.43 1.41 6.52
C THR A 115 -6.37 0.51 7.15
N ILE A 116 -5.12 0.74 6.81
CA ILE A 116 -3.99 -0.11 7.23
C ILE A 116 -3.08 0.69 8.14
N PHE A 117 -2.99 0.28 9.38
CA PHE A 117 -2.03 0.78 10.37
C PHE A 117 -0.64 0.21 10.13
N PRO A 118 0.40 0.66 10.87
CA PRO A 118 1.73 0.09 10.82
C PRO A 118 1.74 -1.38 11.27
N VAL A 119 1.56 -2.27 10.31
CA VAL A 119 1.42 -3.73 10.54
C VAL A 119 2.05 -4.52 9.41
N THR A 120 2.26 -5.81 9.64
CA THR A 120 2.58 -6.77 8.59
C THR A 120 1.33 -7.52 8.16
N ILE A 121 1.02 -7.49 6.86
CA ILE A 121 0.00 -8.34 6.24
C ILE A 121 0.71 -9.49 5.55
N GLY A 122 0.43 -10.70 6.01
CA GLY A 122 1.10 -11.92 5.55
C GLY A 122 0.78 -12.29 4.10
N GLU A 123 1.60 -13.18 3.54
CA GLU A 123 1.49 -13.65 2.16
C GLU A 123 0.10 -14.22 1.86
N ASN A 124 -0.42 -13.96 0.65
CA ASN A 124 -1.68 -14.47 0.14
C ASN A 124 -2.89 -14.19 1.05
N THR A 125 -2.75 -13.25 1.98
CA THR A 125 -3.83 -12.82 2.89
C THR A 125 -4.82 -11.92 2.16
N LYS A 126 -6.10 -12.05 2.50
CA LYS A 126 -7.16 -11.18 1.98
C LYS A 126 -7.73 -10.31 3.07
N ILE A 127 -7.63 -9.01 2.90
CA ILE A 127 -8.27 -8.01 3.74
C ILE A 127 -9.59 -7.59 3.07
N GLY A 128 -10.69 -7.69 3.80
CA GLY A 128 -12.01 -7.32 3.29
C GLY A 128 -12.15 -5.82 3.07
N ALA A 129 -13.05 -5.44 2.17
CA ALA A 129 -13.37 -4.04 1.93
C ALA A 129 -13.85 -3.34 3.21
N GLY A 130 -13.41 -2.09 3.42
CA GLY A 130 -13.76 -1.31 4.60
C GLY A 130 -13.15 -1.78 5.92
N ALA A 131 -12.26 -2.77 5.90
CA ALA A 131 -11.62 -3.26 7.12
C ALA A 131 -10.62 -2.23 7.69
N VAL A 132 -10.49 -2.20 9.03
CA VAL A 132 -9.47 -1.41 9.73
C VAL A 132 -8.48 -2.37 10.39
N VAL A 133 -7.29 -2.49 9.79
CA VAL A 133 -6.25 -3.44 10.22
C VAL A 133 -5.31 -2.74 11.19
N THR A 134 -5.39 -3.10 12.45
CA THR A 134 -4.62 -2.50 13.56
C THR A 134 -3.56 -3.41 14.15
N THR A 135 -3.50 -4.67 13.72
CA THR A 135 -2.55 -5.69 14.18
C THR A 135 -2.08 -6.54 13.01
N ASP A 136 -0.93 -7.18 13.15
CA ASP A 136 -0.41 -8.08 12.13
C ASP A 136 -1.41 -9.18 11.77
N ILE A 137 -1.51 -9.49 10.48
CA ILE A 137 -2.34 -10.57 9.96
C ILE A 137 -1.44 -11.67 9.40
N PRO A 138 -1.56 -12.91 9.91
CA PRO A 138 -0.77 -14.05 9.42
C PRO A 138 -1.01 -14.35 7.94
N PRO A 139 -0.11 -15.09 7.28
CA PRO A 139 -0.29 -15.49 5.88
C PRO A 139 -1.51 -16.40 5.68
N ASN A 140 -2.04 -16.43 4.46
CA ASN A 140 -3.13 -17.27 4.01
C ASN A 140 -4.44 -17.09 4.81
N CYS A 141 -4.67 -15.94 5.38
CA CYS A 141 -5.87 -15.59 6.14
C CYS A 141 -6.87 -14.74 5.34
N VAL A 142 -8.09 -14.68 5.85
CA VAL A 142 -9.08 -13.67 5.46
C VAL A 142 -9.46 -12.89 6.71
N ALA A 143 -9.24 -11.58 6.71
CA ALA A 143 -9.57 -10.69 7.82
C ALA A 143 -10.53 -9.60 7.37
N VAL A 144 -11.56 -9.30 8.16
CA VAL A 144 -12.59 -8.31 7.84
C VAL A 144 -13.02 -7.53 9.08
N GLY A 145 -13.63 -6.39 8.88
CA GLY A 145 -14.29 -5.61 9.94
C GLY A 145 -13.46 -4.49 10.52
N ASN A 146 -14.01 -3.80 11.51
CA ASN A 146 -13.39 -2.71 12.25
C ASN A 146 -13.53 -2.94 13.77
N PRO A 147 -12.44 -3.26 14.51
CA PRO A 147 -11.14 -3.66 13.98
C PRO A 147 -11.20 -4.99 13.20
N ALA A 148 -10.28 -5.17 12.26
CA ALA A 148 -10.25 -6.38 11.44
C ALA A 148 -10.02 -7.64 12.30
N LYS A 149 -10.80 -8.67 12.02
CA LYS A 149 -10.71 -9.99 12.66
C LYS A 149 -10.56 -11.07 11.61
N ILE A 150 -9.75 -12.08 11.91
CA ILE A 150 -9.60 -13.26 11.04
C ILE A 150 -10.89 -14.06 11.09
N ILE A 151 -11.54 -14.22 9.93
CA ILE A 151 -12.77 -15.02 9.78
C ILE A 151 -12.52 -16.36 9.09
N LYS A 152 -11.40 -16.47 8.38
CA LYS A 152 -11.00 -17.70 7.70
C LYS A 152 -9.47 -17.79 7.70
N ASN A 153 -9.00 -18.92 8.20
CA ASN A 153 -7.61 -19.33 8.03
C ASN A 153 -7.60 -20.37 6.91
N LYS A 154 -6.97 -20.08 5.78
CA LYS A 154 -6.68 -21.09 4.76
C LYS A 154 -5.47 -21.89 5.25
N GLY A 155 -5.60 -22.38 6.48
CA GLY A 155 -4.58 -23.15 7.14
C GLY A 155 -4.22 -24.38 6.32
N LYS A 156 -3.01 -24.85 6.54
CA LYS A 156 -2.42 -26.04 5.91
C LYS A 156 -3.46 -27.11 5.61
N PRO A 157 -3.30 -27.77 4.42
CA PRO A 157 -4.12 -28.95 4.11
C PRO A 157 -4.02 -29.99 5.20
#